data_8a2942a146439517da86fda7829b465b
#
_entry.id   8a2942a146439517da86fda7829b465b
#
_cell.length_a   1.000
_cell.length_b   1.000
_cell.length_c   1.000
_cell.angle_alpha   90.00
_cell.angle_beta   90.00
_cell.angle_gamma   90.00
#
_symmetry.space_group_name_H-M   'P 1'
#
loop_
_entity.id
_entity.type
_entity.pdbx_description
1 polymer ?
#
loop_
_entity_poly.entity_id
_entity_poly.type
_entity_poly.pdbx_seq_one_letter_code
_entity_poly.pdbx_strand_id
1 'polypeptide(L)'
;MQNFRIMRYILPILLLTSVCMTGCLDSKDKNAVVSSDARVSTFTFQKDTANPGLQAVTYKIEHRSDTGLIHSVDSLPFGTRLDSVIPLVTYMATPGLVNFVLPDTTITSTGMDTINLNQKPIYLHVTASDMKTEKWYLIDIAAHQADPDLFVWECLTTNLFSPASTPNCQTKAFRIDNQLVVYVNNGLSTSIYVSNDGEYWTQQTAGIATLPVPCHVRDIVQHGNTLYYIDGTCLYTSNDLQTWAKVDYADASFTPINMLMSYNGHAWCILQDKTNEQLLLGIITDSIRPMKNIADMDNGYLPTTFPINDFAALEFSSSSERPRAMIVGGRALNGEIV
;
A
#
# COMPACT_ATOMS: atom_id res chain seq x y z
N MET A 1 43.10 83.23 -33.48
CA MET A 1 43.98 82.47 -32.54
C MET A 1 43.23 81.60 -31.52
N GLN A 2 41.92 81.48 -31.55
CA GLN A 2 41.15 80.76 -30.61
C GLN A 2 40.94 79.25 -30.97
N ASN A 3 41.00 78.90 -32.21
CA ASN A 3 40.78 77.54 -32.71
C ASN A 3 41.97 76.59 -32.47
N PHE A 4 43.17 77.11 -32.23
CA PHE A 4 44.37 76.28 -32.00
C PHE A 4 44.49 75.79 -30.55
N ARG A 5 43.83 76.43 -29.58
CA ARG A 5 43.82 76.00 -28.19
C ARG A 5 42.89 74.84 -27.93
N ILE A 6 41.74 74.78 -28.62
CA ILE A 6 40.74 73.71 -28.47
C ILE A 6 41.27 72.40 -29.06
N MET A 7 41.99 72.46 -30.18
CA MET A 7 42.60 71.28 -30.83
C MET A 7 43.65 70.60 -29.93
N ARG A 8 44.35 71.37 -29.07
CA ARG A 8 45.39 70.89 -28.21
C ARG A 8 44.87 70.00 -27.01
N TYR A 9 43.61 70.11 -26.66
CA TYR A 9 42.95 69.29 -25.60
C TYR A 9 42.10 68.18 -26.18
N ILE A 10 41.57 68.28 -27.37
CA ILE A 10 40.77 67.26 -28.03
C ILE A 10 41.64 66.07 -28.46
N LEU A 11 42.84 66.30 -28.93
CA LEU A 11 43.75 65.27 -29.40
C LEU A 11 44.18 64.31 -28.31
N PRO A 12 44.55 64.70 -27.08
CA PRO A 12 44.89 63.80 -25.98
C PRO A 12 43.63 63.09 -25.41
N ILE A 13 42.46 63.72 -25.43
CA ILE A 13 41.21 63.08 -25.00
C ILE A 13 40.78 61.98 -26.00
N LEU A 14 40.93 62.23 -27.30
CA LEU A 14 40.63 61.21 -28.32
C LEU A 14 41.62 60.04 -28.27
N LEU A 15 42.90 60.31 -27.91
CA LEU A 15 43.88 59.25 -27.71
C LEU A 15 43.64 58.44 -26.43
N LEU A 16 43.12 59.06 -25.36
CA LEU A 16 42.80 58.40 -24.12
C LEU A 16 41.60 57.50 -24.25
N THR A 17 40.58 57.91 -25.00
CA THR A 17 39.38 57.11 -25.30
C THR A 17 39.68 55.91 -26.20
N SER A 18 40.69 56.03 -27.12
CA SER A 18 41.11 54.94 -27.98
C SER A 18 41.83 53.82 -27.19
N VAL A 19 42.58 54.18 -26.13
CA VAL A 19 43.26 53.19 -25.29
C VAL A 19 42.29 52.43 -24.34
N CYS A 20 41.19 53.06 -23.93
CA CYS A 20 40.19 52.41 -23.13
C CYS A 20 39.32 51.37 -23.88
N MET A 21 39.28 51.38 -25.20
CA MET A 21 38.49 50.43 -26.01
C MET A 21 39.25 49.14 -26.37
N THR A 22 40.54 49.04 -26.08
CA THR A 22 41.33 47.83 -26.36
C THR A 22 41.45 46.87 -25.18
N GLY A 23 40.74 47.14 -24.07
CA GLY A 23 40.93 46.43 -22.82
C GLY A 23 39.92 45.36 -22.48
N CYS A 24 39.13 44.80 -23.39
CA CYS A 24 38.21 43.71 -23.08
C CYS A 24 37.91 42.79 -24.27
N LEU A 25 38.96 42.30 -24.91
CA LEU A 25 38.87 41.11 -25.75
C LEU A 25 39.94 40.09 -25.33
N ASP A 26 40.00 39.83 -24.01
CA ASP A 26 40.59 38.59 -23.57
C ASP A 26 39.49 37.54 -23.74
N SER A 27 39.30 37.04 -24.94
CA SER A 27 38.70 35.77 -25.19
C SER A 27 39.67 34.72 -24.64
N LYS A 28 39.75 34.61 -23.31
CA LYS A 28 40.12 33.35 -22.76
C LYS A 28 39.10 32.38 -23.29
N ASP A 29 39.54 31.57 -24.22
CA ASP A 29 38.92 30.28 -24.49
C ASP A 29 38.70 29.68 -23.11
N LYS A 30 37.53 29.89 -22.54
CA LYS A 30 37.07 29.04 -21.47
C LYS A 30 37.03 27.68 -22.13
N ASN A 31 38.15 26.92 -21.96
CA ASN A 31 38.08 25.49 -22.21
C ASN A 31 36.83 25.04 -21.49
N ALA A 32 35.80 24.78 -22.27
CA ALA A 32 34.55 24.29 -21.72
C ALA A 32 34.93 23.08 -20.90
N VAL A 33 34.75 23.18 -19.58
CA VAL A 33 35.14 22.09 -18.68
C VAL A 33 34.26 20.91 -19.09
N VAL A 34 34.90 19.98 -19.79
CA VAL A 34 34.24 18.78 -20.28
C VAL A 34 33.95 17.96 -19.03
N SER A 35 32.67 17.77 -18.75
CA SER A 35 32.21 17.02 -17.59
C SER A 35 32.00 15.55 -17.94
N SER A 36 32.39 14.68 -17.03
CA SER A 36 32.06 13.26 -17.08
C SER A 36 30.77 12.92 -16.31
N ASP A 37 30.00 13.91 -15.87
CA ASP A 37 28.76 13.67 -15.13
C ASP A 37 27.56 13.55 -16.10
N ALA A 38 26.98 12.35 -16.20
CA ALA A 38 25.81 12.02 -16.99
C ALA A 38 24.54 11.89 -16.14
N ARG A 39 24.55 12.36 -14.87
CA ARG A 39 23.41 12.16 -13.97
C ARG A 39 22.28 13.15 -14.25
N VAL A 40 21.07 12.63 -14.19
CA VAL A 40 19.83 13.41 -14.21
C VAL A 40 19.64 14.09 -12.86
N SER A 41 19.27 15.36 -12.83
CA SER A 41 19.00 16.13 -11.62
C SER A 41 17.51 16.14 -11.28
N THR A 42 16.67 16.48 -12.26
CA THR A 42 15.21 16.46 -12.09
C THR A 42 14.54 15.84 -13.30
N PHE A 43 13.39 15.23 -13.06
CA PHE A 43 12.50 14.73 -14.10
C PHE A 43 11.07 15.18 -13.79
N THR A 44 10.39 15.73 -14.78
CA THR A 44 8.98 16.14 -14.71
C THR A 44 8.41 16.17 -16.13
N PHE A 45 7.18 16.61 -16.28
CA PHE A 45 6.55 16.80 -17.59
C PHE A 45 6.18 18.26 -17.83
N GLN A 46 6.14 18.64 -19.08
CA GLN A 46 5.57 19.93 -19.46
C GLN A 46 4.12 20.00 -18.95
N LYS A 47 3.77 21.17 -18.43
CA LYS A 47 2.41 21.41 -17.95
C LYS A 47 1.43 21.35 -19.12
N ASP A 48 0.45 20.47 -18.98
CA ASP A 48 -0.65 20.31 -19.92
C ASP A 48 -1.99 20.45 -19.19
N THR A 49 -2.74 21.48 -19.54
CA THR A 49 -4.06 21.74 -18.92
C THR A 49 -5.11 20.70 -19.33
N ALA A 50 -4.91 20.02 -20.45
CA ALA A 50 -5.77 18.92 -20.90
C ALA A 50 -5.40 17.58 -20.24
N ASN A 51 -4.25 17.51 -19.57
CA ASN A 51 -3.74 16.31 -18.92
C ASN A 51 -3.12 16.64 -17.54
N PRO A 52 -3.92 17.21 -16.60
CA PRO A 52 -3.42 17.70 -15.32
C PRO A 52 -2.84 16.61 -14.41
N GLY A 53 -3.20 15.35 -14.64
CA GLY A 53 -2.71 14.20 -13.88
C GLY A 53 -1.19 14.06 -13.89
N LEU A 54 -0.50 14.56 -14.92
CA LEU A 54 0.96 14.56 -15.00
C LEU A 54 1.64 15.39 -13.90
N GLN A 55 0.97 16.39 -13.35
CA GLN A 55 1.46 17.24 -12.27
C GLN A 55 0.94 16.84 -10.89
N ALA A 56 0.06 15.83 -10.81
CA ALA A 56 -0.55 15.41 -9.55
C ALA A 56 0.40 14.62 -8.65
N VAL A 57 1.51 14.11 -9.19
CA VAL A 57 2.47 13.27 -8.46
C VAL A 57 3.89 13.83 -8.56
N THR A 58 4.74 13.41 -7.63
CA THR A 58 6.17 13.72 -7.63
C THR A 58 6.95 12.58 -8.31
N TYR A 59 7.97 12.95 -9.08
CA TYR A 59 8.87 11.99 -9.72
C TYR A 59 10.18 11.89 -8.96
N LYS A 60 10.68 10.68 -8.77
CA LYS A 60 11.95 10.39 -8.11
C LYS A 60 12.96 9.80 -9.08
N ILE A 61 14.23 10.09 -8.82
CA ILE A 61 15.36 9.57 -9.58
C ILE A 61 16.25 8.79 -8.62
N GLU A 62 16.46 7.53 -8.91
CA GLU A 62 17.39 6.66 -8.19
C GLU A 62 18.66 6.46 -9.03
N HIS A 63 19.79 6.92 -8.50
CA HIS A 63 21.08 6.73 -9.14
C HIS A 63 21.70 5.39 -8.74
N ARG A 64 21.35 4.32 -9.45
CA ARG A 64 21.94 3.00 -9.23
C ARG A 64 23.29 2.86 -9.96
N SER A 65 24.09 1.88 -9.59
CA SER A 65 25.43 1.68 -10.18
C SER A 65 25.38 1.37 -11.67
N ASP A 66 24.45 0.54 -12.09
CA ASP A 66 24.19 0.10 -13.46
C ASP A 66 23.18 0.99 -14.17
N THR A 67 21.91 0.65 -14.07
CA THR A 67 20.78 1.40 -14.63
C THR A 67 20.02 2.10 -13.52
N GLY A 68 19.96 3.44 -13.57
CA GLY A 68 19.12 4.24 -12.67
C GLY A 68 17.64 3.99 -12.91
N LEU A 69 16.80 4.48 -12.02
CA LEU A 69 15.35 4.40 -12.14
C LEU A 69 14.74 5.80 -12.03
N ILE A 70 13.84 6.12 -12.93
CA ILE A 70 12.96 7.30 -12.86
C ILE A 70 11.55 6.78 -12.70
N HIS A 71 10.91 7.10 -11.59
CA HIS A 71 9.56 6.61 -11.31
C HIS A 71 8.70 7.68 -10.63
N SER A 72 7.39 7.54 -10.71
CA SER A 72 6.47 8.32 -9.90
C SER A 72 6.41 7.76 -8.48
N VAL A 73 6.26 8.63 -7.46
CA VAL A 73 6.12 8.20 -6.06
C VAL A 73 4.85 7.39 -5.88
N ASP A 74 3.76 7.85 -6.51
CA ASP A 74 2.46 7.17 -6.58
C ASP A 74 2.08 6.98 -8.04
N SER A 75 1.13 6.09 -8.33
CA SER A 75 0.55 6.01 -9.67
C SER A 75 -0.15 7.31 -10.03
N LEU A 76 -0.04 7.72 -11.28
CA LEU A 76 -0.78 8.90 -11.75
C LEU A 76 -2.29 8.64 -11.65
N PRO A 77 -3.11 9.69 -11.48
CA PRO A 77 -4.55 9.57 -11.45
C PRO A 77 -5.12 8.82 -12.66
N PHE A 78 -6.23 8.13 -12.45
CA PHE A 78 -6.99 7.50 -13.54
C PHE A 78 -7.32 8.52 -14.64
N GLY A 79 -7.25 8.09 -15.89
CA GLY A 79 -7.49 8.94 -17.05
C GLY A 79 -6.29 9.82 -17.46
N THR A 80 -5.17 9.80 -16.73
CA THR A 80 -3.95 10.48 -17.16
C THR A 80 -3.42 9.83 -18.43
N ARG A 81 -3.25 10.63 -19.46
CA ARG A 81 -2.76 10.18 -20.78
C ARG A 81 -1.24 10.12 -20.80
N LEU A 82 -0.70 8.97 -21.22
CA LEU A 82 0.73 8.69 -21.31
C LEU A 82 1.21 8.47 -22.76
N ASP A 83 0.31 8.54 -23.72
CA ASP A 83 0.57 8.28 -25.14
C ASP A 83 1.32 9.44 -25.84
N SER A 84 1.26 10.63 -25.25
CA SER A 84 1.83 11.84 -25.87
C SER A 84 2.20 12.84 -24.78
N VAL A 85 3.36 12.66 -24.16
CA VAL A 85 3.85 13.53 -23.08
C VAL A 85 5.20 14.14 -23.45
N ILE A 86 5.49 15.34 -22.93
CA ILE A 86 6.77 16.02 -23.13
C ILE A 86 7.53 15.99 -21.80
N PRO A 87 8.55 15.12 -21.66
CA PRO A 87 9.41 15.09 -20.48
C PRO A 87 10.27 16.33 -20.39
N LEU A 88 10.37 16.91 -19.21
CA LEU A 88 11.29 17.98 -18.86
C LEU A 88 12.36 17.42 -17.95
N VAL A 89 13.58 17.32 -18.45
CA VAL A 89 14.70 16.70 -17.75
C VAL A 89 15.79 17.76 -17.53
N THR A 90 16.27 17.87 -16.31
CA THR A 90 17.49 18.64 -16.02
C THR A 90 18.61 17.71 -15.58
N TYR A 91 19.84 18.15 -15.74
CA TYR A 91 21.04 17.33 -15.55
C TYR A 91 21.96 17.99 -14.54
N MET A 92 22.82 17.21 -13.86
CA MET A 92 23.83 17.71 -12.94
C MET A 92 24.92 18.52 -13.66
N ALA A 93 25.22 18.15 -14.91
CA ALA A 93 26.09 18.89 -15.81
C ALA A 93 25.47 18.89 -17.22
N THR A 94 25.89 19.83 -18.08
CA THR A 94 25.40 19.86 -19.47
C THR A 94 25.75 18.56 -20.18
N PRO A 95 24.77 17.79 -20.66
CA PRO A 95 25.03 16.54 -21.39
C PRO A 95 25.58 16.83 -22.80
N GLY A 96 26.30 15.86 -23.37
CA GLY A 96 26.73 15.88 -24.77
C GLY A 96 25.63 15.35 -25.69
N LEU A 97 24.93 14.30 -25.27
CA LEU A 97 23.82 13.68 -25.99
C LEU A 97 22.80 13.11 -25.05
N VAL A 98 21.53 13.21 -25.41
CA VAL A 98 20.42 12.61 -24.66
C VAL A 98 19.47 11.90 -25.61
N ASN A 99 19.15 10.65 -25.31
CA ASN A 99 18.23 9.85 -26.12
C ASN A 99 17.14 9.25 -25.23
N PHE A 100 15.89 9.26 -25.72
CA PHE A 100 14.84 8.38 -25.25
C PHE A 100 14.83 7.12 -26.12
N VAL A 101 15.09 5.97 -25.50
CA VAL A 101 15.15 4.68 -26.17
C VAL A 101 13.86 3.92 -25.87
N LEU A 102 13.02 3.75 -26.87
CA LEU A 102 11.77 2.99 -26.85
C LEU A 102 11.99 1.64 -27.54
N PRO A 103 11.09 0.67 -27.39
CA PRO A 103 11.23 -0.65 -28.01
C PRO A 103 11.47 -0.63 -29.52
N ASP A 104 10.81 0.30 -30.23
CA ASP A 104 10.83 0.35 -31.70
C ASP A 104 11.61 1.53 -32.27
N THR A 105 12.04 2.49 -31.43
CA THR A 105 12.67 3.72 -31.91
C THR A 105 13.54 4.38 -30.85
N THR A 106 14.45 5.22 -31.31
CA THR A 106 15.25 6.10 -30.44
C THR A 106 15.02 7.55 -30.85
N ILE A 107 14.67 8.38 -29.90
CA ILE A 107 14.41 9.81 -30.08
C ILE A 107 15.56 10.57 -29.43
N THR A 108 16.36 11.26 -30.25
CA THR A 108 17.38 12.20 -29.74
C THR A 108 16.68 13.44 -29.20
N SER A 109 16.89 13.72 -27.93
CA SER A 109 16.16 14.77 -27.22
C SER A 109 16.58 16.17 -27.69
N THR A 110 15.59 16.94 -28.06
CA THR A 110 15.69 18.39 -28.32
C THR A 110 15.19 19.20 -27.12
N GLY A 111 14.65 18.53 -26.10
CA GLY A 111 14.05 19.10 -24.89
C GLY A 111 12.54 19.40 -25.01
N MET A 112 11.95 19.17 -26.19
CA MET A 112 10.51 19.41 -26.48
C MET A 112 9.88 18.22 -27.20
N ASP A 113 10.48 17.05 -27.09
CA ASP A 113 10.06 15.85 -27.80
C ASP A 113 8.88 15.19 -27.13
N THR A 114 7.94 14.73 -27.93
CA THR A 114 6.78 13.98 -27.46
C THR A 114 7.13 12.50 -27.35
N ILE A 115 6.90 11.93 -26.19
CA ILE A 115 7.20 10.53 -25.88
C ILE A 115 5.91 9.78 -25.55
N ASN A 116 5.78 8.55 -26.06
CA ASN A 116 4.71 7.62 -25.69
C ASN A 116 5.20 6.70 -24.58
N LEU A 117 4.78 6.96 -23.34
CA LEU A 117 5.18 6.16 -22.17
C LEU A 117 4.40 4.85 -22.02
N ASN A 118 3.45 4.54 -22.88
CA ASN A 118 2.77 3.24 -22.88
C ASN A 118 3.62 2.16 -23.57
N GLN A 119 4.64 2.53 -24.34
CA GLN A 119 5.55 1.60 -25.01
C GLN A 119 6.70 1.23 -24.08
N LYS A 120 6.48 0.29 -23.18
CA LYS A 120 7.52 -0.16 -22.23
C LYS A 120 8.34 -1.35 -22.78
N PRO A 121 9.65 -1.48 -22.40
CA PRO A 121 10.42 -0.59 -21.53
C PRO A 121 10.92 0.68 -22.22
N ILE A 122 11.05 1.77 -21.48
CA ILE A 122 11.59 3.05 -21.98
C ILE A 122 12.81 3.41 -21.16
N TYR A 123 13.88 3.77 -21.84
CA TYR A 123 15.10 4.22 -21.20
C TYR A 123 15.44 5.65 -21.59
N LEU A 124 15.92 6.41 -20.63
CA LEU A 124 16.63 7.66 -20.88
C LEU A 124 18.12 7.36 -20.86
N HIS A 125 18.79 7.54 -21.98
CA HIS A 125 20.22 7.39 -22.15
C HIS A 125 20.88 8.77 -22.21
N VAL A 126 21.77 9.04 -21.27
CA VAL A 126 22.47 10.32 -21.17
C VAL A 126 23.96 10.08 -21.36
N THR A 127 24.55 10.74 -22.37
CA THR A 127 25.99 10.79 -22.58
C THR A 127 26.52 12.14 -22.07
N ALA A 128 27.51 12.11 -21.21
CA ALA A 128 28.16 13.30 -20.68
C ALA A 128 28.85 14.11 -21.77
N SER A 129 29.25 15.35 -21.48
CA SER A 129 29.94 16.22 -22.47
C SER A 129 31.33 15.71 -22.84
N ASP A 130 31.92 14.76 -22.11
CA ASP A 130 33.15 14.08 -22.46
C ASP A 130 32.98 13.07 -23.63
N MET A 131 31.73 12.81 -24.04
CA MET A 131 31.34 11.81 -25.05
C MET A 131 31.86 10.39 -24.80
N LYS A 132 32.15 10.07 -23.53
CA LYS A 132 32.67 8.77 -23.09
C LYS A 132 31.87 8.19 -21.94
N THR A 133 31.45 9.05 -21.03
CA THR A 133 30.69 8.62 -19.85
C THR A 133 29.20 8.60 -20.16
N GLU A 134 28.57 7.49 -19.90
CA GLU A 134 27.15 7.24 -20.19
C GLU A 134 26.41 6.84 -18.91
N LYS A 135 25.12 7.18 -18.85
CA LYS A 135 24.19 6.73 -17.81
C LYS A 135 22.83 6.39 -18.40
N TRP A 136 22.31 5.24 -17.99
CA TRP A 136 21.01 4.75 -18.38
C TRP A 136 20.03 4.86 -17.22
N TYR A 137 18.80 5.23 -17.50
CA TYR A 137 17.70 5.28 -16.55
C TYR A 137 16.50 4.57 -17.16
N LEU A 138 15.96 3.59 -16.45
CA LEU A 138 14.65 3.03 -16.77
C LEU A 138 13.58 4.03 -16.33
N ILE A 139 12.64 4.35 -17.21
CA ILE A 139 11.47 5.18 -16.91
C ILE A 139 10.31 4.26 -16.59
N ASP A 140 9.89 4.21 -15.32
CA ASP A 140 8.77 3.40 -14.85
C ASP A 140 7.67 4.27 -14.23
N ILE A 141 6.80 4.75 -15.10
CA ILE A 141 5.66 5.60 -14.75
C ILE A 141 4.39 4.90 -15.21
N ALA A 142 3.39 4.85 -14.34
CA ALA A 142 2.12 4.24 -14.62
C ALA A 142 0.96 5.11 -14.10
N ALA A 143 -0.17 5.05 -14.78
CA ALA A 143 -1.44 5.62 -14.33
C ALA A 143 -2.35 4.49 -13.78
N HIS A 144 -3.24 4.85 -12.86
CA HIS A 144 -4.29 3.93 -12.42
C HIS A 144 -5.11 3.44 -13.61
N GLN A 145 -5.31 2.13 -13.69
CA GLN A 145 -6.06 1.50 -14.79
C GLN A 145 -7.57 1.54 -14.54
N ALA A 146 -7.98 1.72 -13.30
CA ALA A 146 -9.37 1.86 -12.89
C ALA A 146 -9.56 3.17 -12.13
N ASP A 147 -10.73 3.76 -12.25
CA ASP A 147 -11.11 4.93 -11.46
C ASP A 147 -11.24 4.51 -9.99
N PRO A 148 -10.41 5.02 -9.07
CA PRO A 148 -10.49 4.67 -7.65
C PRO A 148 -11.78 5.18 -6.99
N ASP A 149 -12.42 6.20 -7.58
CA ASP A 149 -13.69 6.76 -7.08
C ASP A 149 -14.91 6.01 -7.63
N LEU A 150 -14.70 5.17 -8.65
CA LEU A 150 -15.75 4.34 -9.24
C LEU A 150 -15.66 2.91 -8.71
N PHE A 151 -16.37 2.64 -7.63
CA PHE A 151 -16.46 1.30 -7.06
C PHE A 151 -17.61 0.54 -7.74
N VAL A 152 -17.26 -0.38 -8.64
CA VAL A 152 -18.25 -1.23 -9.33
C VAL A 152 -18.36 -2.55 -8.57
N TRP A 153 -19.52 -2.78 -7.95
CA TRP A 153 -19.86 -4.08 -7.38
C TRP A 153 -20.43 -4.98 -8.47
N GLU A 154 -19.82 -6.14 -8.62
CA GLU A 154 -20.36 -7.22 -9.45
C GLU A 154 -20.92 -8.30 -8.54
N CYS A 155 -22.17 -8.69 -8.77
CA CYS A 155 -22.82 -9.79 -8.06
C CYS A 155 -22.49 -11.09 -8.80
N LEU A 156 -21.51 -11.84 -8.30
CA LEU A 156 -21.07 -13.09 -8.93
C LEU A 156 -22.13 -14.21 -8.80
N THR A 157 -22.90 -14.22 -7.72
CA THR A 157 -23.97 -15.19 -7.51
C THR A 157 -25.12 -14.59 -6.70
N THR A 158 -26.35 -14.92 -7.08
CA THR A 158 -27.57 -14.42 -6.40
C THR A 158 -28.20 -15.44 -5.47
N ASN A 159 -27.83 -16.73 -5.56
CA ASN A 159 -28.48 -17.84 -4.88
C ASN A 159 -27.47 -18.76 -4.19
N LEU A 160 -26.55 -18.19 -3.42
CA LEU A 160 -25.56 -18.98 -2.71
C LEU A 160 -26.20 -20.01 -1.76
N PHE A 161 -27.25 -19.61 -1.09
CA PHE A 161 -28.05 -20.48 -0.24
C PHE A 161 -29.51 -20.03 -0.32
N SER A 162 -30.42 -21.01 -0.21
CA SER A 162 -31.85 -20.71 -0.12
C SER A 162 -32.07 -19.75 1.04
N PRO A 163 -32.72 -18.60 0.82
CA PRO A 163 -32.98 -17.68 1.91
C PRO A 163 -33.86 -18.41 2.92
N ALA A 164 -33.26 -19.01 3.91
CA ALA A 164 -33.99 -19.32 5.11
C ALA A 164 -34.42 -17.94 5.64
N SER A 165 -35.66 -17.60 5.44
CA SER A 165 -36.30 -16.38 5.95
C SER A 165 -36.39 -16.40 7.48
N THR A 166 -35.37 -16.90 8.15
CA THR A 166 -35.27 -16.90 9.58
C THR A 166 -34.58 -15.61 10.03
N PRO A 167 -35.19 -14.83 10.91
CA PRO A 167 -34.64 -13.56 11.37
C PRO A 167 -33.28 -13.68 12.06
N ASN A 168 -32.79 -14.88 12.29
CA ASN A 168 -31.53 -15.17 13.00
C ASN A 168 -30.45 -15.81 12.12
N CYS A 169 -30.54 -15.67 10.78
CA CYS A 169 -29.51 -16.19 9.90
C CYS A 169 -28.19 -15.43 10.10
N GLN A 170 -27.14 -16.15 10.43
CA GLN A 170 -25.78 -15.63 10.58
C GLN A 170 -24.91 -16.20 9.48
N THR A 171 -24.05 -15.38 8.91
CA THR A 171 -23.06 -15.82 7.92
C THR A 171 -21.69 -15.29 8.27
N LYS A 172 -20.66 -16.06 7.93
CA LYS A 172 -19.28 -15.63 7.99
C LYS A 172 -18.47 -16.29 6.88
N ALA A 173 -17.70 -15.46 6.16
CA ALA A 173 -16.85 -15.91 5.07
C ALA A 173 -15.39 -15.96 5.53
N PHE A 174 -14.66 -16.94 5.00
CA PHE A 174 -13.23 -17.14 5.20
C PHE A 174 -12.56 -17.41 3.86
N ARG A 175 -11.28 -17.12 3.79
CA ARG A 175 -10.42 -17.57 2.70
C ARG A 175 -9.29 -18.39 3.29
N ILE A 176 -9.18 -19.65 2.87
CA ILE A 176 -8.07 -20.54 3.27
C ILE A 176 -7.44 -21.05 1.99
N ASP A 177 -6.14 -20.80 1.85
CA ASP A 177 -5.40 -21.03 0.60
C ASP A 177 -6.10 -20.33 -0.58
N ASN A 178 -6.54 -21.08 -1.57
CA ASN A 178 -7.30 -20.58 -2.72
C ASN A 178 -8.80 -20.87 -2.64
N GLN A 179 -9.29 -21.30 -1.50
CA GLN A 179 -10.70 -21.59 -1.28
C GLN A 179 -11.42 -20.47 -0.54
N LEU A 180 -12.59 -20.11 -1.03
CA LEU A 180 -13.57 -19.29 -0.33
C LEU A 180 -14.53 -20.22 0.40
N VAL A 181 -14.79 -19.93 1.66
CA VAL A 181 -15.67 -20.74 2.49
C VAL A 181 -16.66 -19.84 3.21
N VAL A 182 -17.94 -20.21 3.15
CA VAL A 182 -19.01 -19.48 3.84
C VAL A 182 -19.72 -20.42 4.80
N TYR A 183 -19.68 -20.06 6.05
CA TYR A 183 -20.51 -20.69 7.10
C TYR A 183 -21.85 -19.96 7.17
N VAL A 184 -22.91 -20.72 7.22
CA VAL A 184 -24.30 -20.24 7.32
C VAL A 184 -24.97 -20.95 8.47
N ASN A 185 -25.40 -20.20 9.49
CA ASN A 185 -26.24 -20.70 10.56
C ASN A 185 -27.65 -20.12 10.39
N ASN A 186 -28.64 -20.97 10.23
CA ASN A 186 -30.05 -20.59 10.08
C ASN A 186 -30.84 -20.62 11.41
N GLY A 187 -30.15 -20.74 12.53
CA GLY A 187 -30.74 -20.89 13.87
C GLY A 187 -31.05 -22.33 14.28
N LEU A 188 -31.06 -23.28 13.33
CA LEU A 188 -31.34 -24.71 13.58
C LEU A 188 -30.13 -25.58 13.22
N SER A 189 -29.41 -25.21 12.18
CA SER A 189 -28.27 -25.94 11.64
C SER A 189 -27.22 -25.00 11.10
N THR A 190 -25.99 -25.49 11.00
CA THR A 190 -24.89 -24.80 10.34
C THR A 190 -24.55 -25.54 9.05
N SER A 191 -24.47 -24.80 7.95
CA SER A 191 -24.04 -25.31 6.65
C SER A 191 -22.74 -24.63 6.24
N ILE A 192 -21.91 -25.34 5.49
CA ILE A 192 -20.67 -24.84 4.91
C ILE A 192 -20.77 -24.86 3.39
N TYR A 193 -20.47 -23.76 2.76
CA TYR A 193 -20.39 -23.64 1.30
C TYR A 193 -18.96 -23.31 0.89
N VAL A 194 -18.46 -23.96 -0.12
CA VAL A 194 -17.07 -23.83 -0.57
C VAL A 194 -17.05 -23.47 -2.06
N SER A 195 -16.16 -22.56 -2.44
CA SER A 195 -15.92 -22.15 -3.82
C SER A 195 -14.43 -21.84 -4.05
N ASN A 196 -13.96 -22.05 -5.28
CA ASN A 196 -12.62 -21.66 -5.72
C ASN A 196 -12.61 -20.34 -6.52
N ASP A 197 -13.77 -19.89 -6.99
CA ASP A 197 -13.93 -18.74 -7.90
C ASP A 197 -14.93 -17.68 -7.42
N GLY A 198 -15.75 -18.00 -6.41
CA GLY A 198 -16.83 -17.14 -5.94
C GLY A 198 -18.13 -17.23 -6.74
N GLU A 199 -18.13 -17.91 -7.90
CA GLU A 199 -19.30 -18.08 -8.75
C GLU A 199 -20.02 -19.41 -8.49
N TYR A 200 -19.24 -20.52 -8.45
CA TYR A 200 -19.75 -21.87 -8.26
C TYR A 200 -19.48 -22.33 -6.82
N TRP A 201 -20.56 -22.63 -6.11
CA TRP A 201 -20.53 -23.01 -4.71
C TRP A 201 -21.04 -24.42 -4.50
N THR A 202 -20.34 -25.17 -3.67
CA THR A 202 -20.72 -26.54 -3.29
C THR A 202 -20.99 -26.59 -1.79
N GLN A 203 -22.17 -27.09 -1.40
CA GLN A 203 -22.47 -27.33 -0.01
C GLN A 203 -21.69 -28.56 0.46
N GLN A 204 -20.95 -28.41 1.55
CA GLN A 204 -20.26 -29.51 2.22
C GLN A 204 -21.21 -30.13 3.24
N THR A 205 -21.42 -31.43 3.10
CA THR A 205 -22.34 -32.20 3.99
C THR A 205 -21.63 -32.95 5.11
N ALA A 206 -20.31 -33.09 5.03
CA ALA A 206 -19.50 -33.85 5.99
C ALA A 206 -18.77 -32.93 6.96
N GLY A 207 -18.64 -33.34 8.22
CA GLY A 207 -17.71 -32.76 9.18
C GLY A 207 -18.27 -31.73 10.16
N ILE A 208 -19.46 -31.19 9.96
CA ILE A 208 -20.08 -30.21 10.89
C ILE A 208 -20.56 -30.90 12.18
N ALA A 209 -20.61 -32.22 12.21
CA ALA A 209 -21.17 -32.99 13.33
C ALA A 209 -20.43 -32.78 14.69
N THR A 210 -19.22 -32.22 14.64
CA THR A 210 -18.42 -31.96 15.86
C THR A 210 -18.47 -30.52 16.34
N LEU A 211 -19.02 -29.60 15.54
CA LEU A 211 -19.24 -28.21 15.95
C LEU A 211 -20.51 -28.14 16.79
N PRO A 212 -20.50 -27.48 17.95
CA PRO A 212 -21.70 -27.35 18.77
C PRO A 212 -22.83 -26.65 18.02
N VAL A 213 -24.07 -27.10 18.23
CA VAL A 213 -25.28 -26.50 17.62
C VAL A 213 -26.13 -25.93 18.73
N PRO A 214 -26.53 -24.67 18.64
CA PRO A 214 -26.26 -23.68 17.56
C PRO A 214 -24.87 -23.07 17.68
N CYS A 215 -24.11 -23.07 16.57
CA CYS A 215 -22.85 -22.37 16.48
C CYS A 215 -23.08 -20.90 16.09
N HIS A 216 -22.55 -19.97 16.88
CA HIS A 216 -22.52 -18.56 16.51
C HIS A 216 -21.38 -18.32 15.50
N VAL A 217 -21.65 -18.52 14.21
CA VAL A 217 -20.61 -18.48 13.17
C VAL A 217 -19.86 -17.16 13.09
N ARG A 218 -20.45 -16.07 13.58
CA ARG A 218 -19.77 -14.76 13.67
C ARG A 218 -18.58 -14.77 14.62
N ASP A 219 -18.59 -15.62 15.61
CA ASP A 219 -17.56 -15.74 16.65
C ASP A 219 -16.39 -16.64 16.22
N ILE A 220 -16.48 -17.30 15.06
CA ILE A 220 -15.37 -18.06 14.50
C ILE A 220 -14.26 -17.08 14.08
N VAL A 221 -13.03 -17.33 14.51
CA VAL A 221 -11.84 -16.53 14.15
C VAL A 221 -10.89 -17.39 13.34
N GLN A 222 -10.39 -16.82 12.25
CA GLN A 222 -9.32 -17.42 11.45
C GLN A 222 -7.97 -16.85 11.89
N HIS A 223 -7.00 -17.74 12.13
CA HIS A 223 -5.60 -17.39 12.28
C HIS A 223 -4.74 -18.34 11.44
N GLY A 224 -4.05 -17.82 10.44
CA GLY A 224 -3.41 -18.64 9.41
C GLY A 224 -4.44 -19.53 8.69
N ASN A 225 -4.15 -20.82 8.61
CA ASN A 225 -5.05 -21.83 8.02
C ASN A 225 -5.95 -22.53 9.07
N THR A 226 -5.97 -22.05 10.30
CA THR A 226 -6.77 -22.66 11.37
C THR A 226 -7.95 -21.77 11.74
N LEU A 227 -9.13 -22.35 11.87
CA LEU A 227 -10.30 -21.71 12.44
C LEU A 227 -10.42 -22.08 13.93
N TYR A 228 -10.82 -21.11 14.72
CA TYR A 228 -11.02 -21.22 16.16
C TYR A 228 -12.44 -20.78 16.55
N TYR A 229 -13.06 -21.53 17.44
CA TYR A 229 -14.37 -21.20 17.98
C TYR A 229 -14.43 -21.56 19.46
N ILE A 230 -15.03 -20.71 20.27
CA ILE A 230 -15.29 -20.97 21.70
C ILE A 230 -16.80 -21.07 21.90
N ASP A 231 -17.24 -22.21 22.49
CA ASP A 231 -18.60 -22.43 22.96
C ASP A 231 -18.61 -22.39 24.47
N GLY A 232 -18.68 -21.19 25.02
CA GLY A 232 -18.86 -20.91 26.46
C GLY A 232 -17.89 -21.60 27.44
N THR A 233 -17.44 -22.81 27.15
CA THR A 233 -16.53 -23.57 28.00
C THR A 233 -15.47 -24.36 27.25
N CYS A 234 -15.61 -24.49 25.94
CA CYS A 234 -14.76 -25.35 25.12
C CYS A 234 -14.19 -24.59 23.96
N LEU A 235 -12.90 -24.82 23.69
CA LEU A 235 -12.25 -24.37 22.45
C LEU A 235 -12.39 -25.47 21.42
N TYR A 236 -12.77 -25.07 20.21
CA TYR A 236 -12.80 -25.92 19.02
C TYR A 236 -11.88 -25.36 17.94
N THR A 237 -11.19 -26.23 17.21
CA THR A 237 -10.31 -25.86 16.10
C THR A 237 -10.62 -26.70 14.87
N SER A 238 -10.39 -26.10 13.68
CA SER A 238 -10.49 -26.79 12.41
C SER A 238 -9.37 -26.30 11.48
N ASN A 239 -8.65 -27.24 10.85
CA ASN A 239 -7.60 -26.97 9.88
C ASN A 239 -8.03 -27.30 8.43
N ASP A 240 -9.15 -28.01 8.27
CA ASP A 240 -9.68 -28.46 6.99
C ASP A 240 -11.06 -27.82 6.66
N LEU A 241 -11.52 -26.90 7.51
CA LEU A 241 -12.80 -26.19 7.41
C LEU A 241 -14.05 -27.08 7.61
N GLN A 242 -13.87 -28.38 7.73
CA GLN A 242 -14.94 -29.36 7.77
C GLN A 242 -14.98 -30.13 9.09
N THR A 243 -13.82 -30.50 9.61
CA THR A 243 -13.69 -31.28 10.83
C THR A 243 -13.27 -30.38 11.97
N TRP A 244 -14.07 -30.38 13.03
CA TRP A 244 -13.79 -29.61 14.24
C TRP A 244 -13.34 -30.52 15.36
N ALA A 245 -12.21 -30.23 15.97
CA ALA A 245 -11.69 -30.93 17.13
C ALA A 245 -11.86 -30.05 18.36
N LYS A 246 -12.38 -30.67 19.42
CA LYS A 246 -12.39 -30.07 20.76
C LYS A 246 -10.97 -30.05 21.30
N VAL A 247 -10.52 -28.91 21.80
CA VAL A 247 -9.23 -28.76 22.47
C VAL A 247 -9.47 -28.58 23.98
N ASP A 248 -8.88 -29.46 24.75
CA ASP A 248 -8.90 -29.33 26.21
C ASP A 248 -7.85 -28.28 26.61
N TYR A 249 -8.26 -27.28 27.38
CA TYR A 249 -7.34 -26.32 27.96
C TYR A 249 -7.15 -26.60 29.44
N ALA A 250 -5.90 -26.57 29.88
CA ALA A 250 -5.51 -27.12 31.17
C ALA A 250 -5.72 -26.19 32.38
N ASP A 251 -6.02 -24.90 32.16
CA ASP A 251 -6.12 -23.94 33.28
C ASP A 251 -7.56 -23.82 33.82
N ALA A 252 -7.81 -24.53 34.89
CA ALA A 252 -9.11 -24.53 35.59
C ALA A 252 -9.48 -23.18 36.23
N SER A 253 -8.55 -22.22 36.30
CA SER A 253 -8.76 -20.90 36.92
C SER A 253 -9.55 -19.93 36.05
N PHE A 254 -9.63 -20.18 34.72
CA PHE A 254 -10.28 -19.32 33.78
C PHE A 254 -11.40 -20.04 33.03
N THR A 255 -12.38 -19.27 32.54
CA THR A 255 -13.41 -19.74 31.63
C THR A 255 -13.24 -19.00 30.33
N PRO A 256 -13.07 -19.67 29.19
CA PRO A 256 -13.10 -19.01 27.90
C PRO A 256 -14.52 -18.53 27.62
N ILE A 257 -14.64 -17.27 27.15
CA ILE A 257 -15.94 -16.65 26.91
C ILE A 257 -16.21 -16.60 25.38
N ASN A 258 -15.28 -16.03 24.61
CA ASN A 258 -15.44 -15.90 23.18
C ASN A 258 -14.09 -15.74 22.48
N MET A 259 -14.05 -16.04 21.20
CA MET A 259 -12.94 -15.63 20.33
C MET A 259 -13.01 -14.14 20.09
N LEU A 260 -11.85 -13.48 20.04
CA LEU A 260 -11.76 -12.05 19.79
C LEU A 260 -11.36 -11.77 18.34
N MET A 261 -10.14 -12.12 17.96
CA MET A 261 -9.58 -11.83 16.65
C MET A 261 -8.22 -12.51 16.44
N SER A 262 -7.75 -12.52 15.21
CA SER A 262 -6.32 -12.72 14.89
C SER A 262 -5.59 -11.40 15.04
N TYR A 263 -4.52 -11.35 15.80
CA TYR A 263 -3.74 -10.13 16.00
C TYR A 263 -2.29 -10.43 16.35
N ASN A 264 -1.36 -9.74 15.72
CA ASN A 264 0.07 -9.81 15.97
C ASN A 264 0.61 -11.25 16.07
N GLY A 265 0.23 -12.10 15.12
CA GLY A 265 0.71 -13.47 14.98
C GLY A 265 0.06 -14.49 15.93
N HIS A 266 -1.02 -14.13 16.61
CA HIS A 266 -1.76 -15.04 17.51
C HIS A 266 -3.27 -14.94 17.32
N ALA A 267 -3.97 -16.03 17.63
CA ALA A 267 -5.42 -16.00 17.84
C ALA A 267 -5.70 -15.56 19.28
N TRP A 268 -6.53 -14.53 19.44
CA TRP A 268 -6.87 -13.94 20.73
C TRP A 268 -8.29 -14.30 21.15
N CYS A 269 -8.48 -14.49 22.44
CA CYS A 269 -9.77 -14.78 23.03
C CYS A 269 -10.01 -13.95 24.29
N ILE A 270 -11.25 -13.94 24.74
CA ILE A 270 -11.70 -13.32 25.98
C ILE A 270 -11.87 -14.44 27.01
N LEU A 271 -11.30 -14.25 28.20
CA LEU A 271 -11.38 -15.17 29.34
C LEU A 271 -12.05 -14.45 30.49
N GLN A 272 -12.65 -15.23 31.38
CA GLN A 272 -13.12 -14.79 32.68
C GLN A 272 -12.38 -15.52 33.81
N ASP A 273 -11.82 -14.76 34.73
CA ASP A 273 -11.21 -15.30 35.94
C ASP A 273 -12.30 -15.79 36.91
N LYS A 274 -12.27 -17.07 37.26
CA LYS A 274 -13.29 -17.69 38.17
C LYS A 274 -13.23 -17.19 39.61
N THR A 275 -12.11 -16.55 40.00
CA THR A 275 -11.92 -16.09 41.37
C THR A 275 -12.61 -14.77 41.63
N ASN A 276 -12.57 -13.84 40.67
CA ASN A 276 -13.04 -12.47 40.82
C ASN A 276 -14.02 -12.04 39.72
N GLU A 277 -14.36 -12.95 38.79
CA GLU A 277 -15.28 -12.74 37.65
C GLU A 277 -14.83 -11.64 36.66
N GLN A 278 -13.59 -11.18 36.76
CA GLN A 278 -13.06 -10.16 35.87
C GLN A 278 -12.66 -10.76 34.52
N LEU A 279 -12.81 -9.95 33.45
CA LEU A 279 -12.43 -10.31 32.09
C LEU A 279 -10.95 -10.01 31.85
N LEU A 280 -10.32 -10.87 31.08
CA LEU A 280 -8.93 -10.68 30.61
C LEU A 280 -8.75 -11.26 29.21
N LEU A 281 -7.67 -10.84 28.54
CA LEU A 281 -7.31 -11.39 27.25
C LEU A 281 -6.55 -12.72 27.42
N GLY A 282 -6.76 -13.60 26.46
CA GLY A 282 -5.99 -14.81 26.29
C GLY A 282 -5.46 -14.95 24.88
N ILE A 283 -4.38 -15.69 24.72
CA ILE A 283 -3.86 -16.11 23.41
C ILE A 283 -3.94 -17.62 23.29
N ILE A 284 -4.14 -18.08 22.07
CA ILE A 284 -4.13 -19.49 21.73
C ILE A 284 -2.78 -19.83 21.12
N THR A 285 -2.10 -20.78 21.75
CA THR A 285 -0.89 -21.43 21.23
C THR A 285 -1.20 -22.91 21.11
N ASP A 286 -0.49 -23.79 21.81
CA ASP A 286 -0.87 -25.21 21.97
C ASP A 286 -2.07 -25.37 22.92
N SER A 287 -2.34 -24.37 23.76
CA SER A 287 -3.48 -24.25 24.67
C SER A 287 -3.83 -22.78 24.88
N ILE A 288 -4.93 -22.49 25.56
CA ILE A 288 -5.29 -21.10 25.94
C ILE A 288 -4.36 -20.65 27.08
N ARG A 289 -3.73 -19.50 26.89
CA ARG A 289 -2.86 -18.84 27.87
C ARG A 289 -3.39 -17.46 28.24
N PRO A 290 -3.65 -17.17 29.50
CA PRO A 290 -4.08 -15.86 29.97
C PRO A 290 -2.94 -14.84 29.82
N MET A 291 -3.26 -13.62 29.39
CA MET A 291 -2.34 -12.51 29.24
C MET A 291 -2.55 -11.49 30.37
N LYS A 292 -1.80 -11.64 31.48
CA LYS A 292 -1.92 -10.76 32.65
C LYS A 292 -1.05 -9.50 32.61
N ASN A 293 -0.09 -9.41 31.71
CA ASN A 293 0.88 -8.31 31.63
C ASN A 293 0.77 -7.56 30.28
N ILE A 294 -0.42 -7.05 29.98
CA ILE A 294 -0.58 -6.15 28.83
C ILE A 294 -0.33 -4.73 29.35
N ALA A 295 0.65 -4.04 28.75
CA ALA A 295 0.89 -2.63 29.06
C ALA A 295 -0.40 -1.83 28.87
N ASP A 296 -0.65 -0.90 29.77
CA ASP A 296 -1.83 -0.01 29.80
C ASP A 296 -3.16 -0.64 30.27
N MET A 297 -3.15 -1.84 30.83
CA MET A 297 -4.32 -2.43 31.48
C MET A 297 -4.14 -2.50 33.01
N ASP A 298 -5.10 -1.98 33.76
CA ASP A 298 -5.11 -2.07 35.22
C ASP A 298 -5.12 -3.55 35.66
N ASN A 299 -4.00 -4.00 36.26
CA ASN A 299 -3.81 -5.36 36.71
C ASN A 299 -4.01 -6.47 35.62
N GLY A 300 -3.99 -6.11 34.32
CA GLY A 300 -4.19 -7.04 33.21
C GLY A 300 -5.63 -7.45 32.95
N TYR A 301 -6.61 -6.80 33.62
CA TYR A 301 -8.02 -7.05 33.39
C TYR A 301 -8.66 -6.05 32.45
N LEU A 302 -9.64 -6.51 31.67
CA LEU A 302 -10.43 -5.68 30.75
C LEU A 302 -11.46 -4.86 31.55
N PRO A 303 -11.86 -3.68 31.07
CA PRO A 303 -12.94 -2.92 31.69
C PRO A 303 -14.26 -3.69 31.61
N THR A 304 -15.16 -3.46 32.57
CA THR A 304 -16.48 -4.13 32.62
C THR A 304 -17.37 -3.83 31.43
N THR A 305 -17.07 -2.72 30.74
CA THR A 305 -17.73 -2.34 29.48
C THR A 305 -17.10 -2.97 28.23
N PHE A 306 -16.10 -3.86 28.39
CA PHE A 306 -15.49 -4.52 27.22
C PHE A 306 -16.51 -5.43 26.54
N PRO A 307 -16.67 -5.32 25.18
CA PRO A 307 -17.62 -6.16 24.47
C PRO A 307 -17.16 -7.60 24.42
N ILE A 308 -18.07 -8.51 24.78
CA ILE A 308 -17.81 -9.95 24.73
C ILE A 308 -18.57 -10.69 23.63
N ASN A 309 -19.62 -10.05 23.07
CA ASN A 309 -20.45 -10.59 21.99
C ASN A 309 -20.83 -9.49 21.01
N ASP A 310 -21.27 -9.88 19.81
CA ASP A 310 -21.83 -8.99 18.75
C ASP A 310 -20.91 -7.84 18.33
N PHE A 311 -19.62 -7.93 18.53
CA PHE A 311 -18.62 -6.95 18.11
C PHE A 311 -18.03 -7.31 16.74
N ALA A 312 -17.43 -6.33 16.09
CA ALA A 312 -16.52 -6.51 14.98
C ALA A 312 -15.09 -6.18 15.43
N ALA A 313 -14.14 -7.02 15.06
CA ALA A 313 -12.73 -6.81 15.37
C ALA A 313 -11.87 -7.00 14.14
N LEU A 314 -10.86 -6.13 13.96
CA LEU A 314 -9.93 -6.19 12.84
C LEU A 314 -8.53 -5.75 13.26
N GLU A 315 -7.53 -6.35 12.62
CA GLU A 315 -6.14 -5.89 12.64
C GLU A 315 -5.89 -4.96 11.48
N PHE A 316 -5.18 -3.88 11.72
CA PHE A 316 -4.69 -3.00 10.67
C PHE A 316 -3.27 -2.55 10.99
N SER A 317 -2.47 -2.39 9.94
CA SER A 317 -1.11 -1.85 10.04
C SER A 317 -0.88 -0.86 8.92
N SER A 318 -0.18 0.23 9.20
CA SER A 318 0.43 1.06 8.17
C SER A 318 1.85 0.54 7.90
N SER A 319 2.39 0.81 6.73
CA SER A 319 3.72 0.33 6.30
C SER A 319 4.89 0.72 7.23
N SER A 320 4.67 1.64 8.17
CA SER A 320 5.69 2.18 9.08
C SER A 320 5.37 1.98 10.57
N GLU A 321 4.21 1.41 10.92
CA GLU A 321 3.74 1.34 12.29
C GLU A 321 3.55 -0.11 12.77
N ARG A 322 3.55 -0.29 14.09
CA ARG A 322 3.20 -1.56 14.72
C ARG A 322 1.74 -1.92 14.39
N PRO A 323 1.42 -3.21 14.25
CA PRO A 323 0.05 -3.64 14.05
C PRO A 323 -0.83 -3.13 15.20
N ARG A 324 -2.03 -2.69 14.85
CA ARG A 324 -3.05 -2.19 15.77
C ARG A 324 -4.30 -3.04 15.64
N ALA A 325 -5.03 -3.19 16.74
CA ALA A 325 -6.33 -3.82 16.76
C ALA A 325 -7.43 -2.76 16.95
N MET A 326 -8.54 -2.93 16.26
CA MET A 326 -9.74 -2.16 16.46
C MET A 326 -10.89 -3.11 16.78
N ILE A 327 -11.66 -2.77 17.81
CA ILE A 327 -12.89 -3.46 18.18
C ILE A 327 -14.00 -2.42 18.14
N VAL A 328 -15.11 -2.74 17.50
CA VAL A 328 -16.23 -1.80 17.29
C VAL A 328 -17.53 -2.44 17.69
N GLY A 329 -18.31 -1.73 18.48
CA GLY A 329 -19.62 -2.14 18.95
C GLY A 329 -19.58 -3.36 19.85
N GLY A 330 -20.71 -3.96 20.06
CA GLY A 330 -20.87 -5.19 20.82
C GLY A 330 -21.69 -5.04 22.09
N ARG A 331 -21.72 -6.13 22.85
CA ARG A 331 -22.40 -6.18 24.15
C ARG A 331 -21.41 -6.59 25.23
N ALA A 332 -21.43 -5.86 26.31
CA ALA A 332 -20.68 -6.19 27.52
C ALA A 332 -21.29 -7.40 28.27
N LEU A 333 -20.60 -7.87 29.31
CA LEU A 333 -21.06 -9.03 30.11
C LEU A 333 -22.44 -8.79 30.76
N ASN A 334 -22.77 -7.55 31.10
CA ASN A 334 -24.08 -7.13 31.63
C ASN A 334 -25.18 -6.99 30.58
N GLY A 335 -24.87 -7.23 29.29
CA GLY A 335 -25.79 -7.10 28.17
C GLY A 335 -25.94 -5.69 27.60
N GLU A 336 -25.26 -4.69 28.15
CA GLU A 336 -25.26 -3.34 27.62
C GLU A 336 -24.59 -3.27 26.26
N ILE A 337 -25.12 -2.44 25.37
CA ILE A 337 -24.48 -2.13 24.07
C ILE A 337 -23.36 -1.12 24.31
N VAL A 338 -22.19 -1.39 23.77
CA VAL A 338 -20.97 -0.59 23.97
C VAL A 338 -20.59 0.12 22.69
#